data_80d9a19ec9b4964d37afd935b666317c
#
_entry.id   80d9a19ec9b4964d37afd935b666317c
#
_cell.length_a   1.000
_cell.length_b   1.000
_cell.length_c   1.000
_cell.angle_alpha   90.00
_cell.angle_beta   90.00
_cell.angle_gamma   90.00
#
_symmetry.space_group_name_H-M   'P 1'
#
loop_
_entity.id
_entity.type
_entity.pdbx_description
1 polymer ?
#
loop_
_entity_poly.entity_id
_entity_poly.type
_entity_poly.pdbx_seq_one_letter_code
_entity_poly.pdbx_strand_id
1 'polypeptide(L)'
;FYRMMQTTAQRDGFALHSADYYRRAYAIFEPQGRAVLLEAVLDQKPLAYLMIFLQHERAWYFYGASDDENRNLMPTYLLQWEAMRWAKANGAKTYDLWGIPDEDEAVLEEQFTSRSDGLWGVYRFKRGFGGQVVRSAPAFIRVYRPLFYRAYKFMQSRRQGEANAPA
;
A
#
# COMPACT_ATOMS: atom_id res chain seq x y z
N PHE A 1 -0.23 -0.76 -15.83
CA PHE A 1 -0.33 -0.76 -14.36
C PHE A 1 -0.74 -2.13 -13.81
N TYR A 2 -1.94 -2.67 -14.18
CA TYR A 2 -2.46 -3.90 -13.56
C TYR A 2 -1.57 -5.13 -13.78
N ARG A 3 -0.99 -5.30 -14.96
CA ARG A 3 -0.03 -6.39 -15.23
C ARG A 3 1.20 -6.31 -14.31
N MET A 4 1.74 -5.11 -14.10
CA MET A 4 2.86 -4.92 -13.18
C MET A 4 2.45 -5.16 -11.71
N MET A 5 1.22 -4.80 -11.32
CA MET A 5 0.65 -5.16 -10.01
C MET A 5 0.58 -6.68 -9.81
N GLN A 6 0.24 -7.45 -10.87
CA GLN A 6 0.24 -8.92 -10.79
C GLN A 6 1.65 -9.48 -10.56
N THR A 7 2.66 -9.00 -11.30
CA THR A 7 4.07 -9.39 -11.09
C THR A 7 4.53 -9.05 -9.66
N THR A 8 4.24 -7.83 -9.20
CA THR A 8 4.59 -7.37 -7.85
C THR A 8 3.91 -8.23 -6.78
N ALA A 9 2.62 -8.53 -6.94
CA ALA A 9 1.87 -9.35 -5.99
C ALA A 9 2.37 -10.79 -5.91
N GLN A 10 2.72 -11.38 -7.04
CA GLN A 10 3.30 -12.72 -7.09
C GLN A 10 4.67 -12.77 -6.38
N ARG A 11 5.51 -11.76 -6.61
CA ARG A 11 6.81 -11.65 -5.97
C ARG A 11 6.69 -11.44 -4.46
N ASP A 12 5.82 -10.54 -4.03
CA ASP A 12 5.75 -10.06 -2.65
C ASP A 12 4.67 -10.79 -1.81
N GLY A 13 3.93 -11.73 -2.41
CA GLY A 13 3.02 -12.64 -1.71
C GLY A 13 1.75 -11.97 -1.17
N PHE A 14 1.19 -10.96 -1.84
CA PHE A 14 -0.05 -10.31 -1.40
C PHE A 14 -1.22 -10.50 -2.38
N ALA A 15 -2.45 -10.43 -1.86
CA ALA A 15 -3.65 -10.56 -2.67
C ALA A 15 -3.97 -9.27 -3.44
N LEU A 16 -4.41 -9.44 -4.69
CA LEU A 16 -4.84 -8.35 -5.55
C LEU A 16 -6.36 -8.23 -5.61
N HIS A 17 -6.83 -6.99 -5.75
CA HIS A 17 -8.17 -6.74 -6.27
C HIS A 17 -8.22 -6.97 -7.79
N SER A 18 -9.43 -7.03 -8.35
CA SER A 18 -9.61 -7.14 -9.80
C SER A 18 -9.16 -5.86 -10.53
N ALA A 19 -8.82 -5.98 -11.81
CA ALA A 19 -8.50 -4.81 -12.65
C ALA A 19 -9.61 -3.76 -12.65
N ASP A 20 -10.88 -4.21 -12.63
CA ASP A 20 -12.05 -3.33 -12.56
C ASP A 20 -12.12 -2.54 -11.26
N TYR A 21 -11.70 -3.12 -10.15
CA TYR A 21 -11.63 -2.41 -8.89
C TYR A 21 -10.69 -1.19 -8.98
N TYR A 22 -9.45 -1.39 -9.45
CA TYR A 22 -8.48 -0.30 -9.61
C TYR A 22 -8.94 0.75 -10.61
N ARG A 23 -9.53 0.31 -11.75
CA ARG A 23 -10.07 1.22 -12.76
C ARG A 23 -11.19 2.08 -12.21
N ARG A 24 -12.13 1.50 -11.47
CA ARG A 24 -13.25 2.23 -10.84
C ARG A 24 -12.77 3.17 -9.75
N ALA A 25 -11.85 2.72 -8.88
CA ALA A 25 -11.26 3.58 -7.86
C ALA A 25 -10.62 4.82 -8.48
N TYR A 26 -9.78 4.63 -9.52
CA TYR A 26 -9.16 5.75 -10.22
C TYR A 26 -10.20 6.67 -10.89
N ALA A 27 -11.13 6.11 -11.64
CA ALA A 27 -12.15 6.86 -12.40
C ALA A 27 -13.09 7.70 -11.52
N ILE A 28 -13.26 7.37 -10.25
CA ILE A 28 -14.08 8.14 -9.30
C ILE A 28 -13.33 9.41 -8.83
N PHE A 29 -12.03 9.31 -8.59
CA PHE A 29 -11.25 10.36 -7.94
C PHE A 29 -10.46 11.25 -8.91
N GLU A 30 -9.97 10.70 -10.01
CA GLU A 30 -9.13 11.41 -10.97
C GLU A 30 -9.82 12.63 -11.61
N PRO A 31 -11.11 12.55 -12.08
CA PRO A 31 -11.78 13.70 -12.68
C PRO A 31 -11.96 14.88 -11.72
N GLN A 32 -11.82 14.64 -10.42
CA GLN A 32 -11.90 15.66 -9.37
C GLN A 32 -10.51 16.19 -8.98
N GLY A 33 -9.43 15.78 -9.66
CA GLY A 33 -8.05 16.07 -9.27
C GLY A 33 -7.62 15.43 -7.96
N ARG A 34 -8.30 14.34 -7.54
CA ARG A 34 -8.08 13.66 -6.25
C ARG A 34 -7.36 12.33 -6.35
N ALA A 35 -6.93 11.96 -7.52
CA ALA A 35 -6.07 10.80 -7.74
C ALA A 35 -5.09 11.08 -8.88
N VAL A 36 -3.92 10.47 -8.82
CA VAL A 36 -2.96 10.43 -9.91
C VAL A 36 -2.33 9.05 -9.99
N LEU A 37 -2.12 8.57 -11.21
CA LEU A 37 -1.30 7.41 -11.52
C LEU A 37 -0.02 7.92 -12.17
N LEU A 38 1.10 7.74 -11.48
CA LEU A 38 2.43 8.09 -11.96
C LEU A 38 3.11 6.84 -12.54
N GLU A 39 3.90 7.05 -13.58
CA GLU A 39 4.66 6.02 -14.28
C GLU A 39 6.11 6.45 -14.40
N ALA A 40 7.05 5.59 -13.99
CA ALA A 40 8.47 5.75 -14.27
C ALA A 40 8.82 4.95 -15.53
N VAL A 41 9.41 5.62 -16.52
CA VAL A 41 9.71 5.03 -17.82
C VAL A 41 11.18 5.22 -18.15
N LEU A 42 11.82 4.16 -18.68
CA LEU A 42 13.15 4.22 -19.29
C LEU A 42 13.05 3.61 -20.69
N ASP A 43 13.52 4.34 -21.70
CA ASP A 43 13.51 3.88 -23.11
C ASP A 43 12.14 3.31 -23.54
N GLN A 44 11.06 4.01 -23.21
CA GLN A 44 9.66 3.63 -23.45
C GLN A 44 9.19 2.36 -22.68
N LYS A 45 10.03 1.79 -21.83
CA LYS A 45 9.68 0.65 -20.99
C LYS A 45 9.26 1.13 -19.60
N PRO A 46 8.03 0.82 -19.14
CA PRO A 46 7.60 1.12 -17.77
C PRO A 46 8.43 0.32 -16.75
N LEU A 47 8.98 0.99 -15.75
CA LEU A 47 9.76 0.39 -14.66
C LEU A 47 8.98 0.32 -13.36
N ALA A 48 8.10 1.27 -13.11
CA ALA A 48 7.28 1.30 -11.91
C ALA A 48 6.03 2.18 -12.10
N TYR A 49 5.02 1.89 -11.31
CA TYR A 49 3.80 2.68 -11.20
C TYR A 49 3.50 3.00 -9.74
N LEU A 50 2.86 4.14 -9.54
CA LEU A 50 2.39 4.57 -8.23
C LEU A 50 1.06 5.30 -8.37
N MET A 51 0.04 4.82 -7.63
CA MET A 51 -1.27 5.46 -7.57
C MET A 51 -1.49 6.02 -6.18
N ILE A 52 -1.75 7.32 -6.11
CA ILE A 52 -2.05 8.03 -4.88
C ILE A 52 -3.42 8.68 -4.94
N PHE A 53 -4.00 8.89 -3.77
CA PHE A 53 -5.28 9.57 -3.60
C PHE A 53 -5.12 10.76 -2.69
N LEU A 54 -5.91 11.81 -2.94
CA LEU A 54 -5.94 13.04 -2.17
C LEU A 54 -7.35 13.29 -1.64
N GLN A 55 -7.46 13.54 -0.34
CA GLN A 55 -8.71 13.97 0.28
C GLN A 55 -8.41 15.10 1.27
N HIS A 56 -9.02 16.26 1.07
CA HIS A 56 -8.71 17.47 1.84
C HIS A 56 -7.20 17.79 1.80
N GLU A 57 -6.56 17.83 2.94
CA GLU A 57 -5.15 18.17 3.10
C GLU A 57 -4.23 16.94 3.28
N ARG A 58 -4.73 15.73 2.99
CA ARG A 58 -3.96 14.49 3.13
C ARG A 58 -3.95 13.71 1.83
N ALA A 59 -2.77 13.28 1.42
CA ALA A 59 -2.59 12.32 0.34
C ALA A 59 -2.12 10.97 0.89
N TRP A 60 -2.49 9.88 0.20
CA TRP A 60 -2.14 8.52 0.57
C TRP A 60 -1.52 7.76 -0.58
N TYR A 61 -0.44 7.06 -0.28
CA TYR A 61 0.15 6.06 -1.15
C TYR A 61 -0.58 4.73 -0.98
N PHE A 62 -1.52 4.41 -1.88
CA PHE A 62 -2.30 3.18 -1.79
C PHE A 62 -1.73 2.04 -2.61
N TYR A 63 -1.32 2.29 -3.86
CA TYR A 63 -0.92 1.22 -4.76
C TYR A 63 0.37 1.56 -5.46
N GLY A 64 1.32 0.63 -5.40
CA GLY A 64 2.59 0.71 -6.10
C GLY A 64 2.94 -0.62 -6.73
N ALA A 65 3.55 -0.57 -7.91
CA ALA A 65 4.05 -1.72 -8.61
C ALA A 65 5.42 -1.40 -9.20
N SER A 66 6.30 -2.37 -9.24
CA SER A 66 7.62 -2.23 -9.87
C SER A 66 8.01 -3.50 -10.60
N ASP A 67 8.71 -3.32 -11.71
CA ASP A 67 9.38 -4.41 -12.41
C ASP A 67 10.52 -4.98 -11.54
N ASP A 68 10.92 -6.20 -11.82
CA ASP A 68 12.06 -6.86 -11.17
C ASP A 68 13.39 -6.45 -11.82
N GLU A 69 13.34 -6.11 -13.10
CA GLU A 69 14.47 -5.57 -13.82
C GLU A 69 14.74 -4.10 -13.44
N ASN A 70 15.98 -3.65 -13.56
CA ASN A 70 16.37 -2.26 -13.35
C ASN A 70 16.06 -1.68 -11.96
N ARG A 71 15.93 -2.50 -10.94
CA ARG A 71 15.68 -2.05 -9.55
C ARG A 71 16.79 -1.17 -9.01
N ASN A 72 18.01 -1.35 -9.52
CA ASN A 72 19.18 -0.52 -9.22
C ASN A 72 18.99 0.97 -9.61
N LEU A 73 18.09 1.26 -10.55
CA LEU A 73 17.75 2.63 -10.93
C LEU A 73 16.78 3.30 -9.94
N MET A 74 16.28 2.54 -8.96
CA MET A 74 15.41 3.03 -7.87
C MET A 74 14.17 3.81 -8.36
N PRO A 75 13.42 3.33 -9.40
CA PRO A 75 12.31 4.08 -9.99
C PRO A 75 11.20 4.40 -9.01
N THR A 76 11.00 3.55 -8.00
CA THR A 76 10.01 3.74 -6.94
C THR A 76 10.33 4.93 -6.04
N TYR A 77 11.60 5.27 -5.82
CA TYR A 77 11.99 6.46 -5.07
C TYR A 77 11.67 7.74 -5.84
N LEU A 78 11.95 7.75 -7.14
CA LEU A 78 11.57 8.87 -8.01
C LEU A 78 10.05 9.08 -8.00
N LEU A 79 9.28 8.00 -8.14
CA LEU A 79 7.82 8.09 -8.12
C LEU A 79 7.28 8.62 -6.78
N GLN A 80 7.83 8.20 -5.65
CA GLN A 80 7.44 8.73 -4.35
C GLN A 80 7.74 10.23 -4.24
N TRP A 81 8.89 10.66 -4.73
CA TRP A 81 9.24 12.08 -4.75
C TRP A 81 8.25 12.89 -5.60
N GLU A 82 7.97 12.45 -6.82
CA GLU A 82 7.01 13.13 -7.70
C GLU A 82 5.57 13.09 -7.13
N ALA A 83 5.19 12.01 -6.47
CA ALA A 83 3.92 11.89 -5.78
C ALA A 83 3.78 12.91 -4.64
N MET A 84 4.82 13.08 -3.82
CA MET A 84 4.85 14.10 -2.77
C MET A 84 4.78 15.52 -3.34
N ARG A 85 5.48 15.78 -4.45
CA ARG A 85 5.42 17.07 -5.16
C ARG A 85 4.01 17.34 -5.69
N TRP A 86 3.40 16.35 -6.35
CA TRP A 86 2.04 16.45 -6.85
C TRP A 86 1.04 16.69 -5.69
N ALA A 87 1.13 15.92 -4.62
CA ALA A 87 0.28 16.06 -3.45
C ALA A 87 0.37 17.48 -2.86
N LYS A 88 1.59 18.00 -2.67
CA LYS A 88 1.84 19.35 -2.18
C LYS A 88 1.25 20.41 -3.10
N ALA A 89 1.44 20.29 -4.40
CA ALA A 89 0.90 21.22 -5.42
C ALA A 89 -0.63 21.24 -5.43
N ASN A 90 -1.29 20.13 -5.03
CA ASN A 90 -2.74 19.99 -4.93
C ASN A 90 -3.28 20.21 -3.49
N GLY A 91 -2.49 20.84 -2.61
CA GLY A 91 -2.94 21.33 -1.31
C GLY A 91 -2.79 20.33 -0.15
N ALA A 92 -2.14 19.17 -0.36
CA ALA A 92 -1.84 18.27 0.74
C ALA A 92 -0.82 18.87 1.70
N LYS A 93 -1.10 18.78 3.00
CA LYS A 93 -0.17 19.10 4.09
C LYS A 93 0.53 17.86 4.64
N THR A 94 -0.07 16.70 4.42
CA THR A 94 0.48 15.41 4.86
C THR A 94 0.44 14.39 3.72
N TYR A 95 1.47 13.54 3.67
CA TYR A 95 1.57 12.42 2.75
C TYR A 95 1.74 11.13 3.55
N ASP A 96 0.73 10.28 3.51
CA ASP A 96 0.68 9.04 4.27
C ASP A 96 1.22 7.88 3.41
N LEU A 97 2.33 7.32 3.82
CA LEU A 97 2.96 6.18 3.14
C LEU A 97 2.24 4.85 3.39
N TRP A 98 1.15 4.87 4.18
CA TRP A 98 0.31 3.70 4.48
C TRP A 98 1.01 2.63 5.33
N GLY A 99 0.47 1.40 5.33
CA GLY A 99 0.83 0.31 6.22
C GLY A 99 2.31 -0.03 6.34
N ILE A 100 2.71 -0.32 7.55
CA ILE A 100 4.01 -0.84 7.99
C ILE A 100 3.74 -1.98 8.98
N PRO A 101 4.74 -2.75 9.44
CA PRO A 101 4.54 -3.72 10.51
C PRO A 101 3.93 -3.07 11.76
N ASP A 102 2.98 -3.78 12.42
CA ASP A 102 2.31 -3.29 13.63
C ASP A 102 3.18 -3.55 14.88
N GLU A 103 4.30 -2.84 14.94
CA GLU A 103 5.28 -2.90 16.02
C GLU A 103 5.53 -1.50 16.58
N ASP A 104 6.11 -1.41 17.76
CA ASP A 104 6.56 -0.13 18.30
C ASP A 104 7.76 0.42 17.54
N GLU A 105 7.88 1.74 17.46
CA GLU A 105 8.92 2.40 16.66
C GLU A 105 10.34 1.94 17.04
N ALA A 106 10.60 1.69 18.34
CA ALA A 106 11.88 1.18 18.80
C ALA A 106 12.21 -0.21 18.21
N VAL A 107 11.21 -1.09 18.12
CA VAL A 107 11.35 -2.44 17.52
C VAL A 107 11.54 -2.31 16.00
N LEU A 108 10.79 -1.41 15.36
CA LEU A 108 10.92 -1.15 13.94
C LEU A 108 12.36 -0.70 13.59
N GLU A 109 12.91 0.23 14.36
CA GLU A 109 14.26 0.77 14.17
C GLU A 109 15.37 -0.26 14.48
N GLU A 110 15.16 -1.13 15.45
CA GLU A 110 16.11 -2.18 15.78
C GLU A 110 16.18 -3.28 14.70
N GLN A 111 15.03 -3.65 14.12
CA GLN A 111 14.92 -4.88 13.33
C GLN A 111 14.82 -4.65 11.81
N PHE A 112 14.66 -3.42 11.30
CA PHE A 112 14.43 -3.18 9.88
C PHE A 112 15.55 -3.66 8.94
N THR A 113 16.78 -3.82 9.44
CA THR A 113 17.89 -4.32 8.64
C THR A 113 17.98 -5.84 8.64
N SER A 114 17.54 -6.50 9.70
CA SER A 114 17.63 -7.94 9.92
C SER A 114 16.43 -8.72 9.42
N ARG A 115 15.25 -8.07 9.30
CA ARG A 115 14.00 -8.69 8.86
C ARG A 115 13.61 -8.29 7.44
N SER A 116 13.04 -9.25 6.70
CA SER A 116 12.51 -9.05 5.34
C SER A 116 11.13 -9.68 5.13
N ASP A 117 10.60 -10.37 6.13
CA ASP A 117 9.28 -11.01 6.10
C ASP A 117 8.15 -9.99 6.14
N GLY A 118 6.97 -10.33 5.62
CA GLY A 118 5.77 -9.49 5.66
C GLY A 118 6.02 -8.06 5.16
N LEU A 119 5.75 -7.08 6.01
CA LEU A 119 5.90 -5.65 5.67
C LEU A 119 7.28 -5.05 6.04
N TRP A 120 8.25 -5.83 6.50
CA TRP A 120 9.56 -5.29 6.92
C TRP A 120 10.36 -4.68 5.76
N GLY A 121 10.34 -5.31 4.58
CA GLY A 121 10.93 -4.73 3.38
C GLY A 121 10.25 -3.41 2.97
N VAL A 122 8.93 -3.33 3.16
CA VAL A 122 8.15 -2.11 2.92
C VAL A 122 8.49 -1.02 3.93
N TYR A 123 8.67 -1.38 5.21
CA TYR A 123 9.10 -0.43 6.25
C TYR A 123 10.48 0.15 5.93
N ARG A 124 11.45 -0.70 5.59
CA ARG A 124 12.80 -0.27 5.19
C ARG A 124 12.76 0.75 4.06
N PHE A 125 11.92 0.54 3.05
CA PHE A 125 11.72 1.48 1.94
C PHE A 125 11.10 2.80 2.43
N LYS A 126 10.00 2.74 3.18
CA LYS A 126 9.25 3.93 3.64
C LYS A 126 10.04 4.77 4.64
N ARG A 127 10.78 4.13 5.54
CA ARG A 127 11.66 4.78 6.50
C ARG A 127 12.66 5.73 5.85
N GLY A 128 13.16 5.38 4.67
CA GLY A 128 14.11 6.20 3.91
C GLY A 128 13.62 7.61 3.56
N PHE A 129 12.32 7.87 3.66
CA PHE A 129 11.73 9.20 3.42
C PHE A 129 11.64 10.08 4.67
N GLY A 130 12.04 9.59 5.84
CA GLY A 130 12.11 10.38 7.08
C GLY A 130 10.75 10.73 7.69
N GLY A 131 9.73 9.90 7.47
CA GLY A 131 8.40 10.10 8.04
C GLY A 131 8.33 9.76 9.53
N GLN A 132 7.19 10.07 10.16
CA GLN A 132 6.85 9.69 11.52
C GLN A 132 5.98 8.43 11.53
N VAL A 133 6.24 7.53 12.47
CA VAL A 133 5.37 6.37 12.72
C VAL A 133 4.13 6.84 13.47
N VAL A 134 2.95 6.63 12.89
CA VAL A 134 1.68 7.00 13.51
C VAL A 134 0.80 5.77 13.61
N ARG A 135 0.41 5.40 14.82
CA ARG A 135 -0.54 4.31 15.05
C ARG A 135 -1.97 4.86 15.00
N SER A 136 -2.76 4.35 14.08
CA SER A 136 -4.19 4.68 14.01
C SER A 136 -4.95 4.10 15.21
N ALA A 137 -6.10 4.71 15.55
CA ALA A 137 -7.00 4.11 16.51
C ALA A 137 -7.43 2.70 16.07
N PRO A 138 -7.57 1.74 17.00
CA PRO A 138 -8.00 0.40 16.66
C PRO A 138 -9.42 0.38 16.10
N ALA A 139 -9.73 -0.63 15.32
CA ALA A 139 -11.09 -0.85 14.85
C ALA A 139 -11.99 -1.28 16.02
N PHE A 140 -13.11 -0.59 16.18
CA PHE A 140 -14.12 -0.92 17.20
C PHE A 140 -15.33 -1.58 16.54
N ILE A 141 -15.80 -2.68 17.15
CA ILE A 141 -17.00 -3.38 16.69
C ILE A 141 -18.07 -3.30 17.79
N ARG A 142 -19.19 -2.69 17.49
CA ARG A 142 -20.36 -2.72 18.36
C ARG A 142 -21.26 -3.90 17.98
N VAL A 143 -21.35 -4.88 18.87
CA VAL A 143 -22.12 -6.10 18.64
C VAL A 143 -23.57 -5.90 19.12
N TYR A 144 -24.53 -5.77 18.18
CA TYR A 144 -25.96 -5.63 18.48
C TYR A 144 -26.66 -6.98 18.69
N ARG A 145 -26.16 -8.06 18.05
CA ARG A 145 -26.72 -9.41 18.10
C ARG A 145 -25.62 -10.43 18.36
N PRO A 146 -25.33 -10.78 19.63
CA PRO A 146 -24.17 -11.61 19.99
C PRO A 146 -24.16 -12.99 19.31
N LEU A 147 -25.31 -13.65 19.16
CA LEU A 147 -25.39 -14.97 18.52
C LEU A 147 -24.97 -14.93 17.04
N PHE A 148 -25.47 -13.94 16.28
CA PHE A 148 -25.11 -13.75 14.88
C PHE A 148 -23.63 -13.38 14.74
N TYR A 149 -23.10 -12.57 15.63
CA TYR A 149 -21.68 -12.22 15.63
C TYR A 149 -20.78 -13.43 15.91
N ARG A 150 -21.17 -14.31 16.85
CA ARG A 150 -20.45 -15.57 17.10
C ARG A 150 -20.46 -16.48 15.87
N ALA A 151 -21.61 -16.65 15.21
CA ALA A 151 -21.72 -17.43 13.99
C ALA A 151 -20.86 -16.85 12.87
N TYR A 152 -20.88 -15.51 12.69
CA TYR A 152 -20.01 -14.81 11.73
C TYR A 152 -18.52 -15.04 12.03
N LYS A 153 -18.07 -14.90 13.27
CA LYS A 153 -16.68 -15.13 13.69
C LYS A 153 -16.26 -16.58 13.44
N PHE A 154 -17.13 -17.54 13.71
CA PHE A 154 -16.87 -18.95 13.43
C PHE A 154 -16.73 -19.24 11.93
N MET A 155 -17.58 -18.66 11.09
CA MET A 155 -17.42 -18.78 9.62
C MET A 155 -16.15 -18.12 9.12
N GLN A 156 -15.78 -16.97 9.67
CA GLN A 156 -14.56 -16.26 9.30
C GLN A 156 -13.30 -17.04 9.66
N SER A 157 -13.25 -17.66 10.86
CA SER A 157 -12.10 -18.46 11.29
C SER A 157 -11.89 -19.70 10.41
N ARG A 158 -12.96 -20.33 9.93
CA ARG A 158 -12.86 -21.46 8.99
C ARG A 158 -12.27 -21.03 7.64
N ARG A 159 -12.72 -19.89 7.07
CA ARG A 159 -12.18 -19.36 5.81
C ARG A 159 -10.70 -18.98 5.91
N GLN A 160 -10.26 -18.46 7.04
CA GLN A 160 -8.84 -18.16 7.27
C GLN A 160 -8.00 -19.42 7.48
N GLY A 161 -8.55 -20.46 8.09
CA GLY A 161 -7.90 -21.77 8.23
C GLY A 161 -7.69 -22.48 6.88
N GLU A 162 -8.66 -22.39 5.98
CA GLU A 162 -8.55 -22.93 4.60
C GLU A 162 -7.54 -22.16 3.74
N ALA A 163 -7.42 -20.84 3.93
CA ALA A 163 -6.44 -20.01 3.20
C ALA A 163 -4.99 -20.23 3.66
N ASN A 164 -4.79 -20.76 4.88
CA ASN A 164 -3.47 -21.03 5.47
C ASN A 164 -3.12 -22.53 5.51
N ALA A 165 -3.93 -23.42 4.90
CA ALA A 165 -3.60 -24.83 4.80
C ALA A 165 -2.47 -25.01 3.79
N PRO A 166 -1.36 -25.70 4.12
CA PRO A 166 -0.31 -26.01 3.16
C PRO A 166 -0.87 -26.97 2.11
N ALA A 167 -0.56 -26.69 0.84
CA ALA A 167 -0.86 -27.54 -0.30
C ALA A 167 0.01 -28.79 -0.29
#